data_a2627a77cdafb5920c326d938f9a474a
#
_entry.id   a2627a77cdafb5920c326d938f9a474a
#
_cell.length_a   1.000
_cell.length_b   1.000
_cell.length_c   1.000
_cell.angle_alpha   90.00
_cell.angle_beta   90.00
_cell.angle_gamma   90.00
#
_symmetry.space_group_name_H-M   'P 1'
#
loop_
_entity.id
_entity.type
_entity.pdbx_description
1 polymer ?
#
loop_
_entity_poly.entity_id
_entity_poly.type
_entity_poly.pdbx_seq_one_letter_code
_entity_poly.pdbx_strand_id
1 'polypeptide(L)'
;MKTFATLIALTLSAWAGSAIAGPKCTEEPQAKWLTEAQMTAKFQQLGYRDDVKKLHVSKGQCWEIYGHDKAGKKIEIYFHPITGAIVEANVKD
;
A
#
# COMPACT_ATOMS: atom_id res chain seq x y z
N MET A 1 -15.34 46.40 -22.60
CA MET A 1 -15.13 45.91 -22.44
C MET A 1 -14.80 45.01 -22.03
N LYS A 2 -14.65 44.62 -21.71
CA LYS A 2 -14.43 43.84 -21.47
C LYS A 2 -14.01 42.91 -21.02
N THR A 3 -13.78 42.44 -20.84
CA THR A 3 -13.38 41.63 -20.57
C THR A 3 -13.04 40.86 -19.88
N PHE A 4 -12.93 40.28 -19.47
CA PHE A 4 -12.59 39.58 -18.83
C PHE A 4 -12.43 38.51 -18.53
N ALA A 5 -12.19 37.99 -18.50
CA ALA A 5 -12.09 37.15 -18.29
C ALA A 5 -11.62 36.28 -17.80
N THR A 6 -11.33 35.90 -17.64
CA THR A 6 -10.97 35.17 -17.28
C THR A 6 -10.62 34.29 -16.67
N LEU A 7 -10.35 33.88 -16.44
CA LEU A 7 -9.96 33.15 -15.94
C LEU A 7 -9.73 32.26 -15.43
N ILE A 8 -9.54 31.71 -15.21
CA ILE A 8 -9.39 31.07 -14.69
C ILE A 8 -9.20 29.95 -14.46
N ALA A 9 -9.12 29.42 -14.40
CA ALA A 9 -9.04 28.41 -14.33
C ALA A 9 -8.29 27.59 -13.71
N LEU A 10 -7.91 27.39 -13.67
CA LEU A 10 -7.23 26.83 -13.22
C LEU A 10 -7.03 25.96 -12.44
N THR A 11 -6.84 25.63 -12.25
CA THR A 11 -6.71 25.12 -11.43
C THR A 11 -6.59 23.94 -11.07
N LEU A 12 -6.73 23.56 -11.07
CA LEU A 12 -6.84 22.52 -10.77
C LEU A 12 -5.93 21.61 -10.67
N SER A 13 -5.60 21.47 -11.08
CA SER A 13 -4.66 20.60 -11.15
C SER A 13 -4.03 20.19 -10.02
N ALA A 14 -4.16 20.84 -9.17
CA ALA A 14 -3.43 20.56 -8.17
C ALA A 14 -3.44 19.26 -7.67
N TRP A 15 -4.35 18.53 -7.85
CA TRP A 15 -4.31 17.42 -7.20
C TRP A 15 -3.72 16.35 -7.75
N ALA A 16 -3.24 16.45 -8.80
CA ALA A 16 -2.60 15.35 -9.35
C ALA A 16 -1.49 14.81 -8.52
N GLY A 17 -0.79 15.66 -7.84
CA GLY A 17 0.34 15.17 -7.11
C GLY A 17 0.05 14.55 -5.79
N SER A 18 -1.17 14.52 -5.39
CA SER A 18 -1.47 14.00 -4.07
C SER A 18 -1.75 12.52 -4.06
N ALA A 19 -1.61 11.85 -5.16
CA ALA A 19 -1.88 10.42 -5.20
C ALA A 19 -0.86 9.67 -4.35
N ILE A 20 -1.33 8.73 -3.59
CA ILE A 20 -0.51 7.86 -2.78
C ILE A 20 -0.57 6.48 -3.39
N ALA A 21 0.60 5.85 -3.57
CA ALA A 21 0.63 4.49 -4.08
C ALA A 21 0.10 3.55 -3.02
N GLY A 22 -0.95 2.85 -3.34
CA GLY A 22 -1.55 1.87 -2.46
C GLY A 22 -2.55 2.45 -1.50
N PRO A 23 -3.11 1.62 -0.66
CA PRO A 23 -4.17 2.01 0.26
C PRO A 23 -3.63 2.67 1.51
N LYS A 24 -4.53 3.29 2.26
CA LYS A 24 -4.24 3.78 3.58
C LYS A 24 -4.77 2.77 4.57
N CYS A 25 -3.97 2.44 5.59
CA CYS A 25 -4.36 1.43 6.55
C CYS A 25 -4.70 2.00 7.92
N THR A 26 -3.81 2.78 8.51
CA THR A 26 -4.05 3.22 9.88
C THR A 26 -3.27 4.47 10.19
N GLU A 27 -3.71 5.19 11.21
CA GLU A 27 -2.97 6.31 11.76
C GLU A 27 -2.38 5.96 13.13
N GLU A 28 -2.55 4.72 13.57
CA GLU A 28 -2.02 4.31 14.87
C GLU A 28 -0.51 4.23 14.83
N PRO A 29 0.15 4.54 15.94
CA PRO A 29 1.61 4.50 15.98
C PRO A 29 2.14 3.08 15.82
N GLN A 30 3.33 2.98 15.28
CA GLN A 30 3.92 1.67 14.99
C GLN A 30 4.11 0.80 16.22
N ALA A 31 4.15 1.39 17.40
CA ALA A 31 4.25 0.61 18.62
C ALA A 31 3.06 -0.34 18.81
N LYS A 32 1.95 -0.07 18.14
CA LYS A 32 0.77 -0.93 18.23
C LYS A 32 0.67 -1.93 17.10
N TRP A 33 1.62 -1.95 16.20
CA TRP A 33 1.55 -2.78 15.00
C TRP A 33 2.08 -4.18 15.27
N LEU A 34 1.62 -5.10 14.45
CA LEU A 34 2.24 -6.41 14.37
C LEU A 34 3.69 -6.22 13.94
N THR A 35 4.56 -7.11 14.42
CA THR A 35 5.98 -7.02 14.07
C THR A 35 6.22 -7.57 12.68
N GLU A 36 7.41 -7.31 12.15
CA GLU A 36 7.81 -7.87 10.86
C GLU A 36 7.76 -9.39 10.89
N ALA A 37 8.19 -10.00 11.98
CA ALA A 37 8.17 -11.45 12.08
C ALA A 37 6.75 -11.98 12.06
N GLN A 38 5.85 -11.30 12.75
CA GLN A 38 4.43 -11.69 12.75
C GLN A 38 3.83 -11.53 11.36
N MET A 39 4.17 -10.48 10.64
CA MET A 39 3.65 -10.28 9.31
C MET A 39 4.20 -11.32 8.33
N THR A 40 5.48 -11.64 8.44
CA THR A 40 6.07 -12.67 7.60
C THR A 40 5.39 -14.02 7.85
N ALA A 41 5.14 -14.35 9.11
CA ALA A 41 4.45 -15.60 9.45
C ALA A 41 3.04 -15.61 8.87
N LYS A 42 2.37 -14.47 8.93
CA LYS A 42 1.02 -14.38 8.38
C LYS A 42 1.02 -14.59 6.87
N PHE A 43 1.97 -13.99 6.20
CA PHE A 43 2.11 -14.13 4.76
C PHE A 43 2.30 -15.61 4.39
N GLN A 44 3.15 -16.31 5.13
CA GLN A 44 3.39 -17.73 4.90
C GLN A 44 2.15 -18.57 5.20
N GLN A 45 1.45 -18.25 6.27
CA GLN A 45 0.22 -18.96 6.64
C GLN A 45 -0.85 -18.85 5.59
N LEU A 46 -0.85 -17.78 4.81
CA LEU A 46 -1.82 -17.58 3.75
C LEU A 46 -1.48 -18.39 2.50
N GLY A 47 -0.36 -19.12 2.52
CA GLY A 47 0.00 -20.00 1.42
C GLY A 47 0.93 -19.40 0.41
N TYR A 48 1.49 -18.23 0.68
CA TYR A 48 2.48 -17.64 -0.20
C TYR A 48 3.84 -18.25 0.09
N ARG A 49 4.77 -18.06 -0.85
CA ARG A 49 6.11 -18.58 -0.66
C ARG A 49 6.82 -17.82 0.45
N ASP A 50 7.79 -18.49 1.07
CA ASP A 50 8.52 -17.90 2.18
C ASP A 50 9.72 -17.06 1.74
N ASP A 51 9.90 -16.83 0.45
CA ASP A 51 11.00 -16.02 -0.06
C ASP A 51 10.58 -14.55 -0.17
N VAL A 52 10.19 -13.95 0.94
CA VAL A 52 9.79 -12.54 0.96
C VAL A 52 10.94 -11.68 0.43
N LYS A 53 10.66 -10.92 -0.62
CA LYS A 53 11.67 -10.07 -1.22
C LYS A 53 11.81 -8.74 -0.50
N LYS A 54 10.73 -8.23 0.03
CA LYS A 54 10.74 -6.96 0.71
C LYS A 54 9.52 -6.86 1.62
N LEU A 55 9.76 -6.37 2.81
CA LEU A 55 8.70 -6.08 3.77
C LEU A 55 8.99 -4.71 4.34
N HIS A 56 8.08 -3.78 4.14
CA HIS A 56 8.31 -2.42 4.61
C HIS A 56 6.99 -1.71 4.86
N VAL A 57 7.08 -0.54 5.48
CA VAL A 57 5.91 0.29 5.72
C VAL A 57 5.64 1.10 4.47
N SER A 58 4.41 1.02 3.98
CA SER A 58 4.01 1.80 2.80
C SER A 58 3.71 3.25 3.19
N LYS A 59 3.56 4.10 2.20
CA LYS A 59 3.21 5.48 2.45
C LYS A 59 1.88 5.63 3.15
N GLY A 60 0.97 4.69 2.93
CA GLY A 60 -0.34 4.72 3.57
C GLY A 60 -0.38 4.05 4.93
N GLN A 61 0.79 3.75 5.50
CA GLN A 61 0.88 3.13 6.82
C GLN A 61 0.29 1.74 6.83
N CYS A 62 0.62 0.95 5.84
CA CYS A 62 0.33 -0.47 5.77
C CYS A 62 1.64 -1.25 5.86
N TRP A 63 1.57 -2.51 6.25
CA TRP A 63 2.70 -3.41 6.00
C TRP A 63 2.57 -3.88 4.56
N GLU A 64 3.56 -3.60 3.76
CA GLU A 64 3.56 -3.98 2.35
C GLU A 64 4.59 -5.07 2.13
N ILE A 65 4.16 -6.19 1.55
CA ILE A 65 5.05 -7.31 1.28
C ILE A 65 5.14 -7.57 -0.21
N TYR A 66 6.36 -7.68 -0.70
CA TYR A 66 6.63 -8.14 -2.06
C TYR A 66 7.15 -9.56 -1.96
N GLY A 67 6.57 -10.47 -2.71
CA GLY A 67 6.97 -11.86 -2.68
C GLY A 67 6.41 -12.60 -3.88
N HIS A 68 6.16 -13.89 -3.71
CA HIS A 68 5.63 -14.74 -4.78
C HIS A 68 4.49 -15.59 -4.25
N ASP A 69 3.52 -15.86 -5.09
CA ASP A 69 2.47 -16.79 -4.75
C ASP A 69 2.96 -18.22 -5.03
N LYS A 70 2.09 -19.20 -4.78
CA LYS A 70 2.48 -20.60 -4.95
C LYS A 70 2.86 -20.92 -6.38
N ALA A 71 2.29 -20.23 -7.34
CA ALA A 71 2.59 -20.43 -8.75
C ALA A 71 3.88 -19.73 -9.19
N GLY A 72 4.49 -18.97 -8.30
CA GLY A 72 5.72 -18.25 -8.63
C GLY A 72 5.50 -16.87 -9.21
N LYS A 73 4.27 -16.39 -9.22
CA LYS A 73 4.00 -15.06 -9.74
C LYS A 73 4.36 -14.03 -8.69
N LYS A 74 4.91 -12.92 -9.13
CA LYS A 74 5.23 -11.82 -8.24
C LYS A 74 3.95 -11.21 -7.70
N ILE A 75 3.93 -10.94 -6.40
CA ILE A 75 2.77 -10.32 -5.78
C ILE A 75 3.22 -9.20 -4.87
N GLU A 76 2.29 -8.29 -4.67
CA GLU A 76 2.44 -7.18 -3.76
C GLU A 76 1.19 -7.14 -2.91
N ILE A 77 1.33 -7.26 -1.59
CA ILE A 77 0.18 -7.29 -0.70
C ILE A 77 0.35 -6.24 0.38
N TYR A 78 -0.73 -5.50 0.61
CA TYR A 78 -0.81 -4.53 1.69
C TYR A 78 -1.65 -5.12 2.79
N PHE A 79 -1.08 -5.19 3.99
CA PHE A 79 -1.77 -5.70 5.17
C PHE A 79 -2.07 -4.57 6.13
N HIS A 80 -3.21 -4.66 6.76
CA HIS A 80 -3.50 -3.77 7.88
C HIS A 80 -2.54 -4.11 9.00
N PRO A 81 -1.76 -3.14 9.48
CA PRO A 81 -0.64 -3.48 10.38
C PRO A 81 -1.08 -3.89 11.78
N ILE A 82 -2.33 -3.63 12.14
CA ILE A 82 -2.81 -3.99 13.49
C ILE A 82 -3.59 -5.30 13.43
N THR A 83 -4.49 -5.45 12.47
CA THR A 83 -5.33 -6.64 12.39
C THR A 83 -4.70 -7.76 11.56
N GLY A 84 -3.77 -7.42 10.67
CA GLY A 84 -3.18 -8.40 9.78
C GLY A 84 -4.07 -8.77 8.60
N ALA A 85 -5.18 -8.07 8.42
CA ALA A 85 -6.06 -8.37 7.30
C ALA A 85 -5.46 -7.85 6.00
N ILE A 86 -5.68 -8.58 4.90
CA ILE A 86 -5.28 -8.10 3.59
C ILE A 86 -6.18 -6.94 3.20
N VAL A 87 -5.56 -5.83 2.85
CA VAL A 87 -6.29 -4.65 2.40
C VAL A 87 -6.30 -4.58 0.88
N GLU A 88 -5.19 -4.97 0.27
CA GLU A 88 -5.09 -4.96 -1.19
C GLU A 88 -4.03 -5.97 -1.61
N ALA A 89 -4.30 -6.71 -2.68
CA ALA A 89 -3.35 -7.68 -3.19
C ALA A 89 -3.28 -7.53 -4.70
N ASN A 90 -2.06 -7.42 -5.21
CA ASN A 90 -1.81 -7.22 -6.64
C ASN A 90 -0.88 -8.30 -7.15
N VAL A 91 -1.29 -8.96 -8.23
CA VAL A 91 -0.42 -9.91 -8.91
C VAL A 91 0.30 -9.15 -10.00
N LYS A 92 1.62 -9.27 -10.02
CA LYS A 92 2.45 -8.59 -11.01
C LYS A 92 2.87 -9.59 -12.06
N ASP A 93 2.84 -9.18 -13.30
CA ASP A 93 3.26 -10.06 -14.38
C ASP A 93 4.74 -9.95 -14.70
#